data_a74479471c69a70159a761c0fa92076a
#
_entry.id   a74479471c69a70159a761c0fa92076a
#
_cell.length_a   1.000
_cell.length_b   1.000
_cell.length_c   1.000
_cell.angle_alpha   90.00
_cell.angle_beta   90.00
_cell.angle_gamma   90.00
#
_symmetry.space_group_name_H-M   'P 1'
#
loop_
_entity.id
_entity.type
_entity.pdbx_description
1 polymer ?
#
loop_
_entity_poly.entity_id
_entity_poly.type
_entity_poly.pdbx_seq_one_letter_code
_entity_poly.pdbx_strand_id
1 'polypeptide(L)'
;MYDYGLYLNYCDGANVVEDNTIYAPDLSSGINLNYCQAASGNEATIANNLISVEDHGIYLNYYNYYQNIYYNSVKVRDSYALYTYAYNNNNTLINNILLTEASVSAAAYFYNTSVFTNSDHNDFYTEYAYPIHYSGNKTLEQWQAYGQDSSSVSIDPMFDSDSSLVPTSYTLDNLGTPIAGISDDINGDTRSETTPDMGAMEF
;
A
#
# COMPACT_ATOMS: atom_id res chain seq x y z
N MET A 1 10.05 -21.06 7.21
CA MET A 1 8.65 -21.27 6.72
C MET A 1 8.16 -19.91 6.37
N TYR A 2 7.52 -19.71 5.23
CA TYR A 2 6.93 -18.39 4.92
C TYR A 2 5.54 -18.38 5.53
N ASP A 3 5.30 -17.45 6.44
CA ASP A 3 4.03 -17.31 7.12
C ASP A 3 3.34 -16.03 6.61
N TYR A 4 2.03 -16.11 6.32
CA TYR A 4 1.25 -15.03 5.72
C TYR A 4 0.02 -14.71 6.59
N GLY A 5 -0.34 -13.45 6.70
CA GLY A 5 -1.64 -13.05 7.24
C GLY A 5 -2.76 -13.52 6.31
N LEU A 6 -2.70 -13.11 5.05
CA LEU A 6 -3.57 -13.58 3.97
C LEU A 6 -2.72 -14.01 2.76
N TYR A 7 -3.00 -15.18 2.21
CA TYR A 7 -2.37 -15.66 0.98
C TYR A 7 -3.44 -16.01 -0.07
N LEU A 8 -3.48 -15.21 -1.12
CA LEU A 8 -4.34 -15.43 -2.28
C LEU A 8 -3.49 -16.02 -3.40
N ASN A 9 -3.88 -17.20 -3.87
CA ASN A 9 -3.16 -17.91 -4.92
C ASN A 9 -4.11 -18.45 -5.97
N TYR A 10 -3.93 -18.03 -7.21
CA TYR A 10 -4.84 -18.29 -8.32
C TYR A 10 -6.29 -17.86 -8.02
N CYS A 11 -6.43 -16.71 -7.36
CA CYS A 11 -7.74 -16.11 -7.08
C CYS A 11 -8.10 -15.14 -8.21
N ASP A 12 -8.77 -15.64 -9.24
CA ASP A 12 -9.17 -14.83 -10.38
C ASP A 12 -10.50 -14.09 -10.15
N GLY A 13 -10.70 -12.98 -10.87
CA GLY A 13 -11.89 -12.14 -10.82
C GLY A 13 -11.81 -11.01 -9.78
N ALA A 14 -12.96 -10.37 -9.55
CA ALA A 14 -13.07 -9.21 -8.66
C ALA A 14 -13.12 -9.63 -7.17
N ASN A 15 -12.02 -10.16 -6.68
CA ASN A 15 -11.90 -10.49 -5.26
C ASN A 15 -11.85 -9.21 -4.42
N VAL A 16 -12.39 -9.28 -3.21
CA VAL A 16 -12.41 -8.17 -2.26
C VAL A 16 -11.68 -8.59 -0.99
N VAL A 17 -10.70 -7.80 -0.57
CA VAL A 17 -9.93 -7.93 0.68
C VAL A 17 -9.99 -6.57 1.37
N GLU A 18 -10.98 -6.36 2.21
CA GLU A 18 -11.25 -5.07 2.84
C GLU A 18 -11.43 -5.21 4.35
N ASP A 19 -11.14 -4.11 5.06
CA ASP A 19 -11.41 -3.93 6.49
C ASP A 19 -10.75 -4.99 7.39
N ASN A 20 -9.55 -5.45 7.01
CA ASN A 20 -8.84 -6.42 7.83
C ASN A 20 -7.79 -5.74 8.70
N THR A 21 -7.66 -6.21 9.94
CA THR A 21 -6.53 -5.88 10.82
C THR A 21 -5.60 -7.09 10.91
N ILE A 22 -4.38 -6.95 10.41
CA ILE A 22 -3.32 -7.95 10.45
C ILE A 22 -2.19 -7.40 11.33
N TYR A 23 -2.20 -7.76 12.60
CA TYR A 23 -1.12 -7.46 13.53
C TYR A 23 -0.38 -8.75 13.88
N ALA A 24 0.77 -8.93 13.29
CA ALA A 24 1.57 -10.14 13.44
C ALA A 24 3.06 -9.82 13.21
N PRO A 25 3.74 -9.27 14.23
CA PRO A 25 5.09 -8.73 14.11
C PRO A 25 6.18 -9.75 13.77
N ASP A 26 5.87 -11.03 13.78
CA ASP A 26 6.78 -12.12 13.42
C ASP A 26 6.42 -12.80 12.09
N LEU A 27 5.43 -12.27 11.33
CA LEU A 27 5.02 -12.81 10.03
C LEU A 27 5.86 -12.27 8.89
N SER A 28 6.17 -13.15 7.93
CA SER A 28 6.93 -12.80 6.71
C SER A 28 6.13 -11.92 5.75
N SER A 29 4.79 -11.99 5.73
CA SER A 29 3.98 -11.11 4.88
C SER A 29 2.58 -10.88 5.44
N GLY A 30 2.06 -9.68 5.27
CA GLY A 30 0.68 -9.35 5.60
C GLY A 30 -0.30 -9.93 4.59
N ILE A 31 -0.39 -9.35 3.41
CA ILE A 31 -1.21 -9.82 2.29
C ILE A 31 -0.29 -10.19 1.13
N ASN A 32 -0.35 -11.44 0.68
CA ASN A 32 0.42 -11.93 -0.45
C ASN A 32 -0.50 -12.41 -1.56
N LEU A 33 -0.33 -11.86 -2.77
CA LEU A 33 -1.04 -12.24 -3.97
C LEU A 33 -0.10 -12.94 -4.95
N ASN A 34 -0.53 -14.07 -5.49
CA ASN A 34 0.23 -14.85 -6.45
C ASN A 34 -0.70 -15.39 -7.53
N TYR A 35 -0.48 -15.01 -8.78
CA TYR A 35 -1.33 -15.38 -9.93
C TYR A 35 -2.81 -15.01 -9.74
N CYS A 36 -3.12 -13.85 -9.16
CA CYS A 36 -4.48 -13.35 -9.00
C CYS A 36 -4.80 -12.40 -10.14
N GLN A 37 -5.69 -12.81 -11.04
CA GLN A 37 -5.98 -12.09 -12.27
C GLN A 37 -7.44 -11.64 -12.31
N ALA A 38 -7.65 -10.35 -12.18
CA ALA A 38 -8.92 -9.72 -12.46
C ALA A 38 -8.93 -9.20 -13.92
N ALA A 39 -9.94 -8.45 -14.31
CA ALA A 39 -10.12 -7.93 -15.66
C ALA A 39 -10.50 -6.44 -15.62
N SER A 40 -10.22 -5.73 -16.71
CA SER A 40 -10.65 -4.34 -16.87
C SER A 40 -12.16 -4.20 -16.76
N GLY A 41 -12.64 -3.32 -15.89
CA GLY A 41 -14.05 -3.12 -15.55
C GLY A 41 -14.62 -4.14 -14.57
N ASN A 42 -13.79 -5.04 -14.03
CA ASN A 42 -14.12 -6.00 -12.98
C ASN A 42 -12.86 -6.29 -12.15
N GLU A 43 -12.25 -5.22 -11.65
CA GLU A 43 -11.00 -5.23 -10.89
C GLU A 43 -11.20 -5.86 -9.51
N ALA A 44 -10.13 -6.45 -8.97
CA ALA A 44 -10.09 -6.86 -7.57
C ALA A 44 -9.75 -5.66 -6.67
N THR A 45 -10.21 -5.67 -5.43
CA THR A 45 -9.99 -4.57 -4.47
C THR A 45 -9.30 -5.05 -3.20
N ILE A 46 -8.28 -4.33 -2.79
CA ILE A 46 -7.58 -4.50 -1.51
C ILE A 46 -7.61 -3.13 -0.83
N ALA A 47 -8.53 -2.92 0.12
CA ALA A 47 -8.76 -1.60 0.67
C ALA A 47 -8.98 -1.59 2.18
N ASN A 48 -8.74 -0.43 2.81
CA ASN A 48 -9.00 -0.20 4.23
C ASN A 48 -8.35 -1.26 5.14
N ASN A 49 -7.20 -1.83 4.80
CA ASN A 49 -6.55 -2.80 5.66
C ASN A 49 -5.48 -2.15 6.53
N LEU A 50 -5.44 -2.54 7.81
CA LEU A 50 -4.37 -2.24 8.75
C LEU A 50 -3.42 -3.42 8.80
N ILE A 51 -2.16 -3.23 8.42
CA ILE A 51 -1.18 -4.31 8.29
C ILE A 51 0.11 -3.92 9.03
N SER A 52 0.46 -4.68 10.07
CA SER A 52 1.72 -4.52 10.80
C SER A 52 2.39 -5.89 10.94
N VAL A 53 3.49 -6.08 10.21
CA VAL A 53 4.20 -7.36 10.08
C VAL A 53 5.72 -7.14 10.03
N GLU A 54 6.50 -8.22 9.95
CA GLU A 54 7.97 -8.13 9.93
C GLU A 54 8.50 -7.73 8.55
N ASP A 55 8.28 -8.56 7.51
CA ASP A 55 8.94 -8.37 6.21
C ASP A 55 8.11 -7.55 5.21
N HIS A 56 7.14 -8.17 4.54
CA HIS A 56 6.39 -7.54 3.45
C HIS A 56 4.94 -7.24 3.87
N GLY A 57 4.53 -6.01 3.77
CA GLY A 57 3.15 -5.63 4.08
C GLY A 57 2.16 -6.17 3.04
N ILE A 58 2.19 -5.60 1.84
CA ILE A 58 1.46 -6.09 0.67
C ILE A 58 2.47 -6.57 -0.36
N TYR A 59 2.36 -7.84 -0.77
CA TYR A 59 3.26 -8.47 -1.72
C TYR A 59 2.53 -8.94 -2.96
N LEU A 60 2.75 -8.26 -4.08
CA LEU A 60 2.34 -8.71 -5.41
C LEU A 60 3.44 -9.60 -5.98
N ASN A 61 3.31 -10.91 -5.83
CA ASN A 61 4.31 -11.86 -6.32
C ASN A 61 4.24 -11.95 -7.86
N TYR A 62 3.88 -13.08 -8.46
CA TYR A 62 3.82 -13.21 -9.92
C TYR A 62 2.42 -12.97 -10.48
N TYR A 63 2.32 -12.34 -11.68
CA TYR A 63 1.15 -12.33 -12.56
C TYR A 63 -0.15 -11.84 -11.88
N ASN A 64 -0.08 -10.76 -11.10
CA ASN A 64 -1.28 -10.13 -10.55
C ASN A 64 -1.69 -8.95 -11.44
N TYR A 65 -2.91 -9.00 -11.96
CA TYR A 65 -3.44 -8.01 -12.90
C TYR A 65 -4.74 -7.41 -12.40
N TYR A 66 -4.91 -6.10 -12.64
CA TYR A 66 -6.12 -5.37 -12.30
C TYR A 66 -6.47 -5.45 -10.80
N GLN A 67 -5.46 -5.27 -9.96
CA GLN A 67 -5.61 -5.16 -8.52
C GLN A 67 -5.64 -3.68 -8.12
N ASN A 68 -6.74 -3.23 -7.53
CA ASN A 68 -6.89 -1.91 -6.94
C ASN A 68 -6.48 -1.97 -5.47
N ILE A 69 -5.45 -1.22 -5.10
CA ILE A 69 -4.89 -1.16 -3.75
C ILE A 69 -5.13 0.26 -3.22
N TYR A 70 -6.12 0.40 -2.32
CA TYR A 70 -6.63 1.69 -1.89
C TYR A 70 -6.68 1.81 -0.37
N TYR A 71 -6.33 2.96 0.17
CA TYR A 71 -6.55 3.29 1.57
C TYR A 71 -6.03 2.24 2.56
N ASN A 72 -4.88 1.61 2.32
CA ASN A 72 -4.30 0.70 3.29
C ASN A 72 -3.26 1.44 4.15
N SER A 73 -3.21 1.14 5.45
CA SER A 73 -2.14 1.54 6.35
C SER A 73 -1.24 0.35 6.61
N VAL A 74 0.00 0.45 6.18
CA VAL A 74 0.96 -0.66 6.20
C VAL A 74 2.23 -0.23 6.91
N LYS A 75 2.61 -0.99 7.93
CA LYS A 75 3.86 -0.84 8.66
C LYS A 75 4.64 -2.15 8.67
N VAL A 76 5.91 -2.11 8.32
CA VAL A 76 6.82 -3.27 8.38
C VAL A 76 8.10 -2.92 9.11
N ARG A 77 8.77 -3.93 9.68
CA ARG A 77 10.00 -3.75 10.46
C ARG A 77 11.26 -3.83 9.63
N ASP A 78 11.37 -4.84 8.75
CA ASP A 78 12.66 -5.23 8.17
C ASP A 78 12.73 -5.17 6.65
N SER A 79 11.62 -4.94 5.92
CA SER A 79 11.63 -5.01 4.48
C SER A 79 10.75 -3.91 3.85
N TYR A 80 9.89 -4.24 2.90
CA TYR A 80 9.09 -3.31 2.11
C TYR A 80 7.62 -3.34 2.54
N ALA A 81 7.03 -2.20 2.83
CA ALA A 81 5.58 -2.13 3.06
C ALA A 81 4.79 -2.54 1.80
N LEU A 82 5.29 -2.20 0.61
CA LEU A 82 4.80 -2.72 -0.66
C LEU A 82 5.94 -3.36 -1.45
N TYR A 83 5.80 -4.63 -1.81
CA TYR A 83 6.75 -5.32 -2.68
C TYR A 83 6.06 -5.85 -3.93
N THR A 84 6.58 -5.46 -5.10
CA THR A 84 6.06 -5.97 -6.38
C THR A 84 7.13 -6.75 -7.10
N TYR A 85 6.84 -8.02 -7.42
CA TYR A 85 7.75 -8.86 -8.20
C TYR A 85 7.34 -8.91 -9.68
N ALA A 86 7.82 -9.88 -10.42
CA ALA A 86 7.75 -9.91 -11.88
C ALA A 86 6.33 -10.14 -12.44
N TYR A 87 6.10 -9.59 -13.62
CA TYR A 87 4.91 -9.81 -14.45
C TYR A 87 3.59 -9.29 -13.86
N ASN A 88 3.65 -8.33 -12.96
CA ASN A 88 2.49 -7.60 -12.48
C ASN A 88 2.23 -6.39 -13.39
N ASN A 89 0.98 -6.11 -13.74
CA ASN A 89 0.62 -4.93 -14.53
C ASN A 89 -0.86 -4.56 -14.42
N ASN A 90 -1.22 -3.39 -14.91
CA ASN A 90 -2.58 -2.84 -14.90
C ASN A 90 -3.19 -2.75 -13.48
N ASN A 91 -2.38 -2.61 -12.46
CA ASN A 91 -2.84 -2.41 -11.10
C ASN A 91 -2.96 -0.91 -10.79
N THR A 92 -3.62 -0.57 -9.70
CA THR A 92 -3.80 0.80 -9.20
C THR A 92 -3.33 0.88 -7.74
N LEU A 93 -2.64 1.97 -7.37
CA LEU A 93 -2.14 2.21 -6.02
C LEU A 93 -2.47 3.64 -5.61
N ILE A 94 -3.49 3.86 -4.78
CA ILE A 94 -3.93 5.20 -4.40
C ILE A 94 -4.27 5.28 -2.92
N ASN A 95 -3.92 6.39 -2.28
CA ASN A 95 -4.27 6.73 -0.90
C ASN A 95 -3.72 5.76 0.15
N ASN A 96 -2.59 5.11 -0.07
CA ASN A 96 -2.03 4.21 0.92
C ASN A 96 -0.98 4.92 1.78
N ILE A 97 -0.86 4.54 3.04
CA ILE A 97 0.28 4.85 3.91
C ILE A 97 1.17 3.61 3.99
N LEU A 98 2.39 3.73 3.51
CA LEU A 98 3.36 2.65 3.38
C LEU A 98 4.63 3.01 4.15
N LEU A 99 4.83 2.40 5.33
CA LEU A 99 5.95 2.70 6.22
C LEU A 99 6.83 1.46 6.41
N THR A 100 8.15 1.66 6.33
CA THR A 100 9.14 0.70 6.83
C THR A 100 10.02 1.31 7.90
N GLU A 101 10.23 0.55 8.99
CA GLU A 101 11.20 0.89 10.05
C GLU A 101 12.62 0.43 9.72
N ALA A 102 12.79 -0.34 8.64
CA ALA A 102 14.10 -0.85 8.24
C ALA A 102 15.05 0.30 7.86
N SER A 103 16.17 0.42 8.55
CA SER A 103 17.10 1.54 8.42
C SER A 103 17.79 1.66 7.06
N VAL A 104 17.66 0.66 6.19
CA VAL A 104 18.30 0.60 4.87
C VAL A 104 17.36 0.16 3.75
N SER A 105 16.05 0.00 4.04
CA SER A 105 15.06 -0.41 3.06
C SER A 105 14.16 0.75 2.64
N ALA A 106 13.66 0.69 1.42
CA ALA A 106 12.62 1.58 0.92
C ALA A 106 11.24 1.14 1.42
N ALA A 107 10.29 2.07 1.49
CA ALA A 107 8.89 1.74 1.79
C ALA A 107 8.26 0.88 0.69
N ALA A 108 8.61 1.15 -0.58
CA ALA A 108 8.09 0.39 -1.71
C ALA A 108 9.19 -0.11 -2.65
N TYR A 109 9.04 -1.34 -3.14
CA TYR A 109 9.85 -1.94 -4.20
C TYR A 109 9.00 -2.14 -5.46
N PHE A 110 9.39 -1.49 -6.56
CA PHE A 110 8.78 -1.64 -7.88
C PHE A 110 9.71 -2.41 -8.81
N TYR A 111 9.24 -3.56 -9.30
CA TYR A 111 9.99 -4.36 -10.29
C TYR A 111 10.13 -3.61 -11.63
N ASN A 112 9.08 -2.91 -12.04
CA ASN A 112 9.08 -2.03 -13.22
C ASN A 112 8.04 -0.89 -13.04
N THR A 113 8.08 0.12 -13.92
CA THR A 113 7.17 1.27 -13.88
C THR A 113 5.75 0.97 -14.36
N SER A 114 5.52 -0.18 -15.00
CA SER A 114 4.21 -0.56 -15.53
C SER A 114 3.41 -1.47 -14.59
N VAL A 115 3.92 -1.75 -13.38
CA VAL A 115 3.16 -2.50 -12.36
C VAL A 115 1.83 -1.82 -12.09
N PHE A 116 1.86 -0.49 -11.95
CA PHE A 116 0.68 0.33 -11.74
C PHE A 116 0.42 1.21 -12.96
N THR A 117 -0.80 1.19 -13.48
CA THR A 117 -1.25 2.12 -14.51
C THR A 117 -1.57 3.49 -13.91
N ASN A 118 -1.91 3.51 -12.64
CA ASN A 118 -2.12 4.71 -11.86
C ASN A 118 -1.58 4.49 -10.43
N SER A 119 -0.63 5.32 -10.02
CA SER A 119 -0.12 5.39 -8.66
C SER A 119 -0.07 6.86 -8.27
N ASP A 120 -0.81 7.25 -7.25
CA ASP A 120 -0.83 8.63 -6.77
C ASP A 120 -1.44 8.76 -5.36
N HIS A 121 -1.24 9.89 -4.69
CA HIS A 121 -1.74 10.17 -3.35
C HIS A 121 -1.35 9.07 -2.35
N ASN A 122 -0.11 8.59 -2.39
CA ASN A 122 0.41 7.64 -1.43
C ASN A 122 1.44 8.32 -0.52
N ASP A 123 1.54 7.85 0.70
CA ASP A 123 2.65 8.19 1.58
C ASP A 123 3.65 7.03 1.60
N PHE A 124 4.87 7.30 1.15
CA PHE A 124 5.98 6.34 1.17
C PHE A 124 6.99 6.79 2.21
N TYR A 125 6.91 6.27 3.43
CA TYR A 125 7.78 6.72 4.51
C TYR A 125 8.81 5.68 4.94
N THR A 126 10.02 6.17 5.12
CA THR A 126 11.14 5.49 5.76
C THR A 126 12.08 6.55 6.34
N GLU A 127 12.76 6.26 7.45
CA GLU A 127 13.85 7.11 7.93
C GLU A 127 15.07 7.11 6.99
N TYR A 128 15.11 6.16 6.04
CA TYR A 128 16.12 6.12 4.99
C TYR A 128 15.84 7.18 3.92
N ALA A 129 16.91 7.74 3.32
CA ALA A 129 16.78 8.83 2.33
C ALA A 129 16.05 8.45 1.03
N TYR A 130 15.74 7.17 0.83
CA TYR A 130 15.22 6.64 -0.43
C TYR A 130 13.96 5.80 -0.18
N PRO A 131 12.77 6.42 -0.22
CA PRO A 131 11.51 5.70 0.05
C PRO A 131 11.10 4.71 -1.04
N ILE A 132 11.72 4.78 -2.21
CA ILE A 132 11.38 3.93 -3.35
C ILE A 132 12.62 3.14 -3.80
N HIS A 133 12.42 1.86 -4.12
CA HIS A 133 13.40 1.05 -4.86
C HIS A 133 12.85 0.71 -6.25
N TYR A 134 13.49 1.26 -7.28
CA TYR A 134 13.26 0.93 -8.69
C TYR A 134 14.58 1.04 -9.44
N SER A 135 15.12 -0.09 -9.93
CA SER A 135 16.44 -0.11 -10.56
C SER A 135 17.51 0.64 -9.73
N GLY A 136 17.50 0.39 -8.42
CA GLY A 136 18.27 1.09 -7.41
C GLY A 136 17.40 2.08 -6.60
N ASN A 137 17.97 2.60 -5.53
CA ASN A 137 17.27 3.48 -4.60
C ASN A 137 16.98 4.85 -5.22
N LYS A 138 15.80 5.38 -4.95
CA LYS A 138 15.29 6.66 -5.46
C LYS A 138 14.75 7.53 -4.33
N THR A 139 14.99 8.84 -4.42
CA THR A 139 14.16 9.80 -3.69
C THR A 139 12.76 9.82 -4.31
N LEU A 140 11.78 10.39 -3.59
CA LEU A 140 10.42 10.51 -4.14
C LEU A 140 10.41 11.35 -5.44
N GLU A 141 11.15 12.46 -5.49
CA GLU A 141 11.23 13.31 -6.69
C GLU A 141 11.86 12.56 -7.88
N GLN A 142 12.86 11.70 -7.64
CA GLN A 142 13.44 10.86 -8.69
C GLN A 142 12.44 9.83 -9.22
N TRP A 143 11.58 9.31 -8.36
CA TRP A 143 10.49 8.41 -8.75
C TRP A 143 9.40 9.15 -9.52
N GLN A 144 8.95 10.29 -9.04
CA GLN A 144 7.96 11.14 -9.69
C GLN A 144 8.37 11.55 -11.13
N ALA A 145 9.66 11.67 -11.38
CA ALA A 145 10.19 11.92 -12.72
C ALA A 145 9.88 10.82 -13.76
N TYR A 146 9.46 9.62 -13.33
CA TYR A 146 8.94 8.56 -14.20
C TYR A 146 7.44 8.73 -14.54
N GLY A 147 6.78 9.78 -14.03
CA GLY A 147 5.38 10.11 -14.32
C GLY A 147 4.36 9.41 -13.42
N GLN A 148 4.80 8.92 -12.26
CA GLN A 148 3.96 8.33 -11.21
C GLN A 148 3.99 9.21 -9.95
N ASP A 149 3.00 9.04 -9.07
CA ASP A 149 3.01 9.54 -7.70
C ASP A 149 3.21 11.07 -7.57
N SER A 150 2.65 11.86 -8.50
CA SER A 150 2.83 13.32 -8.53
C SER A 150 2.31 14.04 -7.30
N SER A 151 1.27 13.48 -6.66
CA SER A 151 0.64 14.00 -5.42
C SER A 151 1.01 13.15 -4.20
N SER A 152 1.90 12.17 -4.35
CA SER A 152 2.37 11.35 -3.24
C SER A 152 3.42 12.07 -2.42
N VAL A 153 3.52 11.69 -1.16
CA VAL A 153 4.40 12.31 -0.16
C VAL A 153 5.35 11.30 0.50
N SER A 154 6.26 11.79 1.32
CA SER A 154 7.11 10.98 2.19
C SER A 154 7.15 11.68 3.55
N ILE A 155 6.15 11.43 4.37
CA ILE A 155 5.90 12.08 5.66
C ILE A 155 5.77 10.99 6.72
N ASP A 156 6.40 11.17 7.90
CA ASP A 156 6.20 10.26 9.01
C ASP A 156 4.72 10.28 9.44
N PRO A 157 3.98 9.18 9.31
CA PRO A 157 2.60 9.11 9.75
C PRO A 157 2.47 9.19 11.28
N MET A 158 3.56 8.98 12.02
CA MET A 158 3.59 9.01 13.47
C MET A 158 2.48 8.11 14.05
N PHE A 159 2.39 6.86 13.59
CA PHE A 159 1.38 5.92 14.05
C PHE A 159 1.36 5.83 15.58
N ASP A 160 0.18 5.90 16.18
CA ASP A 160 -0.02 5.87 17.63
C ASP A 160 0.47 4.56 18.27
N SER A 161 0.33 3.44 17.56
CA SER A 161 0.85 2.13 17.97
C SER A 161 1.04 1.19 16.77
N ASP A 162 1.78 0.09 16.99
CA ASP A 162 2.00 -0.94 15.97
C ASP A 162 0.74 -1.75 15.64
N SER A 163 -0.26 -1.74 16.50
CA SER A 163 -1.45 -2.56 16.35
C SER A 163 -2.67 -1.81 15.84
N SER A 164 -2.74 -0.49 16.03
CA SER A 164 -3.86 0.31 15.56
C SER A 164 -3.56 1.10 14.29
N LEU A 165 -2.30 1.50 14.08
CA LEU A 165 -1.84 2.27 12.92
C LEU A 165 -2.69 3.53 12.65
N VAL A 166 -3.14 4.20 13.71
CA VAL A 166 -3.81 5.50 13.60
C VAL A 166 -2.76 6.56 13.33
N PRO A 167 -2.80 7.29 12.19
CA PRO A 167 -1.88 8.38 11.97
C PRO A 167 -2.14 9.51 12.96
N THR A 168 -1.08 10.12 13.48
CA THR A 168 -1.17 11.30 14.36
C THR A 168 -0.49 12.52 13.75
N SER A 169 0.02 12.38 12.54
CA SER A 169 0.68 13.45 11.80
C SER A 169 -0.34 14.34 11.10
N TYR A 170 -0.61 15.52 11.64
CA TYR A 170 -1.50 16.52 11.00
C TYR A 170 -1.08 16.94 9.59
N THR A 171 0.14 16.64 9.17
CA THR A 171 0.62 16.94 7.82
C THR A 171 0.11 15.96 6.78
N LEU A 172 -0.49 14.85 7.18
CA LEU A 172 -1.15 13.88 6.30
C LEU A 172 -2.67 14.10 6.19
N ASP A 173 -3.24 14.97 7.02
CA ASP A 173 -4.67 15.30 7.02
C ASP A 173 -5.09 15.88 5.65
N ASN A 174 -6.17 15.36 5.08
CA ASN A 174 -6.78 15.81 3.83
C ASN A 174 -5.89 15.70 2.56
N LEU A 175 -4.93 14.79 2.51
CA LEU A 175 -4.04 14.63 1.36
C LEU A 175 -4.46 13.55 0.35
N GLY A 176 -5.51 12.81 0.62
CA GLY A 176 -6.02 11.79 -0.29
C GLY A 176 -6.93 12.33 -1.40
N THR A 177 -7.42 11.44 -2.24
CA THR A 177 -8.38 11.72 -3.30
C THR A 177 -9.57 10.75 -3.22
N PRO A 178 -10.82 11.20 -3.45
CA PRO A 178 -11.98 10.32 -3.36
C PRO A 178 -11.92 9.13 -4.32
N ILE A 179 -12.24 7.94 -3.83
CA ILE A 179 -12.34 6.71 -4.63
C ILE A 179 -13.81 6.29 -4.70
N ALA A 180 -14.34 6.18 -5.92
CA ALA A 180 -15.72 5.76 -6.11
C ALA A 180 -15.97 4.36 -5.55
N GLY A 181 -16.97 4.23 -4.69
CA GLY A 181 -17.36 2.96 -4.07
C GLY A 181 -16.70 2.68 -2.71
N ILE A 182 -15.79 3.56 -2.24
CA ILE A 182 -15.21 3.48 -0.88
C ILE A 182 -15.52 4.80 -0.16
N SER A 183 -16.64 4.82 0.58
CA SER A 183 -17.14 6.01 1.28
C SER A 183 -16.77 6.07 2.75
N ASP A 184 -16.41 4.92 3.33
CA ASP A 184 -16.16 4.80 4.75
C ASP A 184 -14.75 4.23 4.98
N ASP A 185 -14.20 4.51 6.14
CA ASP A 185 -12.94 3.97 6.60
C ASP A 185 -13.12 2.61 7.30
N ILE A 186 -12.04 1.99 7.80
CA ILE A 186 -12.10 0.68 8.49
C ILE A 186 -12.98 0.70 9.75
N ASN A 187 -13.21 1.86 10.37
CA ASN A 187 -14.06 2.01 11.56
C ASN A 187 -15.51 2.30 11.19
N GLY A 188 -15.82 2.54 9.91
CA GLY A 188 -17.10 2.99 9.42
C GLY A 188 -17.30 4.51 9.55
N ASP A 189 -16.23 5.27 9.78
CA ASP A 189 -16.28 6.72 9.74
C ASP A 189 -16.28 7.19 8.27
N THR A 190 -17.17 8.15 7.96
CA THR A 190 -17.36 8.58 6.57
C THR A 190 -16.19 9.43 6.09
N ARG A 191 -15.59 9.04 4.97
CA ARG A 191 -14.51 9.77 4.33
C ARG A 191 -14.97 11.06 3.69
N SER A 192 -14.09 12.07 3.65
CA SER A 192 -14.35 13.33 2.95
C SER A 192 -14.65 13.07 1.46
N GLU A 193 -15.71 13.67 0.93
CA GLU A 193 -16.08 13.58 -0.49
C GLU A 193 -15.12 14.34 -1.42
N THR A 194 -14.23 15.15 -0.88
CA THR A 194 -13.33 16.02 -1.66
C THR A 194 -11.86 15.78 -1.36
N THR A 195 -11.49 15.62 -0.11
CA THR A 195 -10.12 15.47 0.37
C THR A 195 -10.09 14.47 1.53
N PRO A 196 -10.29 13.17 1.26
CA PRO A 196 -10.18 12.16 2.31
C PRO A 196 -8.73 12.02 2.79
N ASP A 197 -8.55 11.38 3.92
CA ASP A 197 -7.23 11.05 4.39
C ASP A 197 -6.63 9.85 3.65
N MET A 198 -5.31 9.77 3.58
CA MET A 198 -4.62 8.57 3.14
C MET A 198 -4.67 7.50 4.24
N GLY A 199 -4.52 6.23 3.85
CA GLY A 199 -4.53 5.11 4.79
C GLY A 199 -5.93 4.61 5.13
N ALA A 200 -5.98 3.63 6.04
CA ALA A 200 -7.18 2.90 6.36
C ALA A 200 -8.16 3.66 7.27
N MET A 201 -7.78 4.81 7.77
CA MET A 201 -8.58 5.63 8.69
C MET A 201 -8.73 7.05 8.19
N GLU A 202 -9.89 7.65 8.48
CA GLU A 202 -10.12 9.09 8.42
C GLU A 202 -9.80 9.66 9.82
N PHE A 203 -9.03 10.77 9.96
CA PHE A 203 -8.50 11.23 11.26
C PHE A 203 -8.38 12.77 11.39
#